data_116d5f900912ef2ece39024008e3eb54
#
_entry.id   116d5f900912ef2ece39024008e3eb54
#
_cell.length_a   1.000
_cell.length_b   1.000
_cell.length_c   1.000
_cell.angle_alpha   90.00
_cell.angle_beta   90.00
_cell.angle_gamma   90.00
#
_symmetry.space_group_name_H-M   'P 1'
#
loop_
_entity.id
_entity.type
_entity.pdbx_description
1 polymer ?
#
loop_
_entity_poly.entity_id
_entity_poly.type
_entity_poly.pdbx_seq_one_letter_code
_entity_poly.pdbx_strand_id
1 'polypeptide(L)'
;MPHLPTEDIHIQHSSQQVESAQTIMSRICGEHHLDTHHRGALNFQYAGMRFPSKNLAIGTISYGTSVGIHITNLRAYSISLPTQGGQQLQLRGKQVHSNMHTGLIVSNAEQQDLFIDKDCRKLQVAIPEHSLETTLATMLNRPLREPIVFEPEMHVNAEQLIGAWWKHIRAFLQMKSHY
;
A
#
# COMPACT_ATOMS: atom_id res chain seq x y z
N MET A 1 -28.35 -11.52 18.45
CA MET A 1 -27.40 -11.34 17.34
C MET A 1 -26.09 -10.84 17.94
N PRO A 2 -24.96 -11.52 17.79
CA PRO A 2 -23.70 -11.05 18.32
C PRO A 2 -23.28 -9.79 17.54
N HIS A 3 -23.13 -8.69 18.25
CA HIS A 3 -22.46 -7.50 17.74
C HIS A 3 -21.02 -7.90 17.38
N LEU A 4 -20.72 -7.95 16.08
CA LEU A 4 -19.32 -7.97 15.62
C LEU A 4 -18.66 -6.69 16.10
N PRO A 5 -17.47 -6.74 16.71
CA PRO A 5 -16.76 -5.55 17.09
C PRO A 5 -16.42 -4.74 15.83
N THR A 6 -17.02 -3.59 15.71
CA THR A 6 -16.75 -2.58 14.67
C THR A 6 -15.59 -1.67 15.08
N GLU A 7 -14.69 -2.16 15.91
CA GLU A 7 -13.56 -1.35 16.35
C GLU A 7 -12.46 -1.35 15.31
N ASP A 8 -12.15 -0.16 14.82
CA ASP A 8 -10.95 0.10 14.02
C ASP A 8 -9.73 -0.34 14.83
N ILE A 9 -8.91 -1.21 14.26
CA ILE A 9 -7.74 -1.75 14.96
C ILE A 9 -6.54 -0.89 14.62
N HIS A 10 -5.94 -0.26 15.63
CA HIS A 10 -4.63 0.36 15.52
C HIS A 10 -3.57 -0.72 15.31
N ILE A 11 -2.72 -0.51 14.30
CA ILE A 11 -1.62 -1.39 13.97
C ILE A 11 -0.33 -0.59 14.12
N GLN A 12 0.58 -1.12 14.92
CA GLN A 12 1.94 -0.61 15.01
C GLN A 12 2.91 -1.78 15.04
N HIS A 13 3.79 -1.83 14.06
CA HIS A 13 4.80 -2.86 13.92
C HIS A 13 6.17 -2.24 13.67
N SER A 14 7.20 -2.84 14.24
CA SER A 14 8.59 -2.54 13.95
C SER A 14 9.41 -3.83 13.91
N SER A 15 10.42 -3.88 13.05
CA SER A 15 11.33 -5.03 12.97
C SER A 15 12.66 -4.65 12.35
N GLN A 16 13.71 -5.32 12.81
CA GLN A 16 15.04 -5.31 12.17
C GLN A 16 15.31 -6.59 11.37
N GLN A 17 14.33 -7.49 11.31
CA GLN A 17 14.43 -8.77 10.60
C GLN A 17 13.59 -8.74 9.32
N VAL A 18 14.20 -9.13 8.21
CA VAL A 18 13.58 -9.13 6.88
C VAL A 18 12.35 -10.03 6.84
N GLU A 19 12.45 -11.23 7.37
CA GLU A 19 11.37 -12.22 7.37
C GLU A 19 10.17 -11.74 8.17
N SER A 20 10.42 -11.03 9.27
CA SER A 20 9.36 -10.46 10.10
C SER A 20 8.64 -9.31 9.37
N ALA A 21 9.39 -8.39 8.77
CA ALA A 21 8.83 -7.29 7.97
C ALA A 21 8.02 -7.83 6.77
N GLN A 22 8.55 -8.83 6.06
CA GLN A 22 7.85 -9.51 4.97
C GLN A 22 6.55 -10.15 5.44
N THR A 23 6.57 -10.86 6.57
CA THR A 23 5.37 -11.51 7.13
C THR A 23 4.29 -10.51 7.49
N ILE A 24 4.67 -9.38 8.11
CA ILE A 24 3.74 -8.31 8.46
C ILE A 24 3.07 -7.74 7.21
N MET A 25 3.86 -7.37 6.21
CA MET A 25 3.35 -6.76 4.99
C MET A 25 2.57 -7.76 4.11
N SER A 26 2.92 -9.05 4.13
CA SER A 26 2.16 -10.09 3.43
C SER A 26 0.74 -10.25 3.97
N ARG A 27 0.53 -10.03 5.25
CA ARG A 27 -0.81 -10.02 5.85
C ARG A 27 -1.64 -8.79 5.45
N ILE A 28 -0.99 -7.71 5.10
CA ILE A 28 -1.62 -6.44 4.70
C ILE A 28 -1.92 -6.41 3.21
N CYS A 29 -0.95 -6.75 2.36
CA CYS A 29 -1.04 -6.58 0.91
C CYS A 29 -1.13 -7.89 0.13
N GLY A 30 -0.63 -9.00 0.66
CA GLY A 30 -0.49 -10.28 -0.03
C GLY A 30 0.97 -10.71 -0.19
N GLU A 31 1.17 -11.87 -0.81
CA GLU A 31 2.48 -12.52 -0.88
C GLU A 31 3.47 -11.75 -1.75
N HIS A 32 4.66 -11.57 -1.23
CA HIS A 32 5.80 -10.96 -1.90
C HIS A 32 7.09 -11.43 -1.26
N HIS A 33 8.19 -11.23 -1.95
CA HIS A 33 9.54 -11.47 -1.42
C HIS A 33 10.23 -10.14 -1.15
N LEU A 34 10.80 -9.98 0.04
CA LEU A 34 11.50 -8.78 0.48
C LEU A 34 13.01 -9.05 0.55
N ASP A 35 13.78 -8.27 -0.21
CA ASP A 35 15.23 -8.30 -0.22
C ASP A 35 15.82 -6.98 0.29
N THR A 36 16.94 -7.08 1.00
CA THR A 36 17.76 -5.93 1.38
C THR A 36 19.15 -6.06 0.79
N HIS A 37 19.66 -4.98 0.19
CA HIS A 37 21.04 -4.96 -0.32
C HIS A 37 22.08 -4.92 0.80
N HIS A 38 21.71 -4.52 2.01
CA HIS A 38 22.60 -4.42 3.17
C HIS A 38 22.05 -5.21 4.35
N ARG A 39 22.67 -6.33 4.67
CA ARG A 39 22.32 -7.12 5.86
C ARG A 39 22.51 -6.29 7.13
N GLY A 40 21.49 -6.31 8.01
CA GLY A 40 21.53 -5.67 9.32
C GLY A 40 21.17 -4.18 9.36
N ALA A 41 20.82 -3.58 8.21
CA ALA A 41 20.43 -2.16 8.14
C ALA A 41 18.91 -1.93 8.17
N LEU A 42 18.08 -2.99 8.23
CA LEU A 42 16.62 -2.87 8.23
C LEU A 42 16.14 -2.21 9.54
N ASN A 43 15.33 -1.18 9.39
CA ASN A 43 14.55 -0.58 10.47
C ASN A 43 13.12 -0.37 9.98
N PHE A 44 12.44 -1.50 9.79
CA PHE A 44 11.06 -1.51 9.31
C PHE A 44 10.12 -0.91 10.36
N GLN A 45 9.26 -0.04 9.91
CA GLN A 45 8.18 0.53 10.71
C GLN A 45 6.90 0.60 9.89
N TYR A 46 5.81 0.16 10.47
CA TYR A 46 4.46 0.33 9.97
C TYR A 46 3.57 0.86 11.07
N ALA A 47 2.86 1.94 10.84
CA ALA A 47 1.89 2.50 11.76
C ALA A 47 0.63 2.90 11.00
N GLY A 48 -0.54 2.44 11.47
CA GLY A 48 -1.78 2.72 10.78
C GLY A 48 -3.00 2.10 11.43
N MET A 49 -4.00 1.90 10.64
CA MET A 49 -5.29 1.34 11.04
C MET A 49 -5.75 0.26 10.08
N ARG A 50 -6.37 -0.75 10.63
CA ARG A 50 -7.09 -1.78 9.90
C ARG A 50 -8.57 -1.65 10.19
N PHE A 51 -9.38 -1.77 9.16
CA PHE A 51 -10.83 -1.77 9.21
C PHE A 51 -11.33 -3.19 8.95
N PRO A 52 -11.60 -3.99 9.99
CA PRO A 52 -11.88 -5.42 9.84
C PRO A 52 -13.12 -5.71 8.97
N SER A 53 -14.15 -4.88 9.10
CA SER A 53 -15.39 -5.03 8.32
C SER A 53 -15.21 -4.87 6.81
N LYS A 54 -14.16 -4.18 6.40
CA LYS A 54 -13.79 -3.91 4.99
C LYS A 54 -12.49 -4.60 4.59
N ASN A 55 -11.79 -5.18 5.56
CA ASN A 55 -10.42 -5.69 5.42
C ASN A 55 -9.43 -4.70 4.79
N LEU A 56 -9.72 -3.41 4.90
CA LEU A 56 -8.95 -2.30 4.41
C LEU A 56 -7.87 -1.92 5.43
N ALA A 57 -6.68 -1.55 4.97
CA ALA A 57 -5.63 -1.01 5.83
C ALA A 57 -5.12 0.33 5.27
N ILE A 58 -4.89 1.29 6.18
CA ILE A 58 -4.32 2.60 5.87
C ILE A 58 -3.21 2.87 6.85
N GLY A 59 -2.01 3.22 6.38
CA GLY A 59 -0.90 3.48 7.27
C GLY A 59 0.27 4.20 6.61
N THR A 60 1.32 4.34 7.39
CA THR A 60 2.63 4.81 6.97
C THR A 60 3.63 3.68 7.07
N ILE A 61 4.56 3.61 6.13
CA ILE A 61 5.59 2.57 6.07
C ILE A 61 6.96 3.18 5.77
N SER A 62 7.98 2.63 6.39
CA SER A 62 9.40 2.89 6.08
C SER A 62 10.23 1.64 6.37
N TYR A 63 11.33 1.46 5.64
CA TYR A 63 12.23 0.32 5.81
C TYR A 63 13.59 0.71 6.43
N GLY A 64 13.95 2.00 6.39
CA GLY A 64 15.21 2.50 6.94
C GLY A 64 16.47 2.08 6.15
N THR A 65 16.30 1.28 5.11
CA THR A 65 17.32 0.88 4.14
C THR A 65 16.68 0.71 2.77
N SER A 66 17.48 0.68 1.71
CA SER A 66 16.97 0.36 0.37
C SER A 66 16.53 -1.10 0.31
N VAL A 67 15.34 -1.34 -0.19
CA VAL A 67 14.75 -2.67 -0.31
C VAL A 67 14.23 -2.93 -1.72
N GLY A 68 14.31 -4.19 -2.14
CA GLY A 68 13.60 -4.72 -3.30
C GLY A 68 12.44 -5.58 -2.85
N ILE A 69 11.30 -5.43 -3.49
CA ILE A 69 10.10 -6.23 -3.24
C ILE A 69 9.68 -6.88 -4.54
N HIS A 70 9.80 -8.21 -4.60
CA HIS A 70 9.32 -8.99 -5.72
C HIS A 70 7.88 -9.43 -5.43
N ILE A 71 6.95 -8.96 -6.25
CA ILE A 71 5.51 -9.14 -6.07
C ILE A 71 5.05 -10.27 -7.00
N THR A 72 4.48 -11.30 -6.41
CA THR A 72 4.01 -12.49 -7.14
C THR A 72 2.51 -12.71 -7.06
N ASN A 73 1.91 -12.38 -5.92
CA ASN A 73 0.49 -12.62 -5.68
C ASN A 73 -0.08 -11.64 -4.64
N LEU A 74 -0.47 -10.47 -5.09
CA LEU A 74 -1.20 -9.54 -4.24
C LEU A 74 -2.64 -10.00 -4.06
N ARG A 75 -3.18 -9.79 -2.86
CA ARG A 75 -4.60 -9.96 -2.55
C ARG A 75 -5.32 -8.63 -2.36
N ALA A 76 -4.58 -7.54 -2.52
CA ALA A 76 -5.08 -6.19 -2.38
C ALA A 76 -4.42 -5.28 -3.41
N TYR A 77 -5.14 -4.28 -3.84
CA TYR A 77 -4.55 -3.14 -4.54
C TYR A 77 -3.72 -2.35 -3.52
N SER A 78 -2.43 -2.19 -3.79
CA SER A 78 -1.52 -1.45 -2.94
C SER A 78 -1.31 -0.06 -3.53
N ILE A 79 -1.88 0.94 -2.86
CA ILE A 79 -1.80 2.33 -3.29
C ILE A 79 -0.85 3.06 -2.35
N SER A 80 0.18 3.70 -2.88
CA SER A 80 1.18 4.35 -2.06
C SER A 80 1.61 5.71 -2.60
N LEU A 81 1.93 6.63 -1.68
CA LEU A 81 2.46 7.94 -1.97
C LEU A 81 3.64 8.22 -1.04
N PRO A 82 4.86 8.37 -1.56
CA PRO A 82 5.98 8.85 -0.75
C PRO A 82 5.69 10.21 -0.14
N THR A 83 6.02 10.36 1.14
CA THR A 83 6.05 11.65 1.85
C THR A 83 7.48 12.16 2.01
N GLN A 84 8.44 11.27 1.80
CA GLN A 84 9.88 11.53 1.78
C GLN A 84 10.55 10.46 0.91
N GLY A 85 11.66 10.82 0.24
CA GLY A 85 12.38 9.91 -0.65
C GLY A 85 11.55 9.47 -1.86
N GLY A 86 11.83 8.28 -2.38
CA GLY A 86 11.17 7.77 -3.58
C GLY A 86 11.09 6.26 -3.63
N GLN A 87 10.39 5.79 -4.63
CA GLN A 87 10.29 4.38 -5.01
C GLN A 87 10.16 4.24 -6.53
N GLN A 88 10.44 3.05 -7.02
CA GLN A 88 10.38 2.74 -8.44
C GLN A 88 9.71 1.39 -8.65
N LEU A 89 8.70 1.35 -9.50
CA LEU A 89 8.05 0.12 -9.94
C LEU A 89 8.58 -0.29 -11.30
N GLN A 90 8.98 -1.55 -11.44
CA GLN A 90 9.27 -2.17 -12.74
C GLN A 90 8.15 -3.13 -13.10
N LEU A 91 7.50 -2.87 -14.22
CA LEU A 91 6.36 -3.62 -14.71
C LEU A 91 6.42 -3.69 -16.25
N ARG A 92 6.36 -4.90 -16.83
CA ARG A 92 6.35 -5.11 -18.31
C ARG A 92 7.50 -4.41 -19.03
N GLY A 93 8.69 -4.38 -18.44
CA GLY A 93 9.85 -3.68 -19.02
C GLY A 93 9.79 -2.16 -18.93
N LYS A 94 8.76 -1.58 -18.31
CA LYS A 94 8.65 -0.15 -18.03
C LYS A 94 9.04 0.13 -16.58
N GLN A 95 9.67 1.28 -16.38
CA GLN A 95 9.98 1.82 -15.05
C GLN A 95 9.07 2.99 -14.76
N VAL A 96 8.45 2.96 -13.57
CA VAL A 96 7.60 4.03 -13.07
C VAL A 96 8.21 4.59 -11.80
N HIS A 97 8.58 5.86 -11.81
CA HIS A 97 9.14 6.54 -10.65
C HIS A 97 8.06 7.21 -9.84
N SER A 98 8.17 7.08 -8.52
CA SER A 98 7.22 7.63 -7.58
C SER A 98 7.92 8.46 -6.51
N ASN A 99 7.35 9.62 -6.24
CA ASN A 99 7.83 10.58 -5.26
C ASN A 99 6.64 11.31 -4.61
N MET A 100 6.88 12.42 -3.91
CA MET A 100 5.82 13.19 -3.24
C MET A 100 4.71 13.72 -4.17
N HIS A 101 4.94 13.74 -5.47
CA HIS A 101 4.01 14.26 -6.48
C HIS A 101 3.37 13.17 -7.34
N THR A 102 3.94 11.98 -7.30
CA THR A 102 3.46 10.84 -8.09
C THR A 102 3.40 9.60 -7.22
N GLY A 103 2.20 9.18 -6.87
CA GLY A 103 1.94 7.92 -6.18
C GLY A 103 1.93 6.73 -7.12
N LEU A 104 1.87 5.55 -6.56
CA LEU A 104 1.72 4.29 -7.29
C LEU A 104 0.46 3.56 -6.86
N ILE A 105 -0.17 2.90 -7.82
CA ILE A 105 -1.12 1.84 -7.57
C ILE A 105 -0.58 0.54 -8.18
N VAL A 106 -0.44 -0.48 -7.35
CA VAL A 106 0.03 -1.80 -7.74
C VAL A 106 -1.16 -2.73 -7.77
N SER A 107 -1.47 -3.26 -8.94
CA SER A 107 -2.57 -4.21 -9.18
C SER A 107 -2.02 -5.64 -9.20
N ASN A 108 -2.86 -6.61 -8.87
CA ASN A 108 -2.50 -8.03 -8.93
C ASN A 108 -2.69 -8.56 -10.37
N ALA A 109 -1.85 -8.14 -11.28
CA ALA A 109 -1.97 -8.56 -12.69
C ALA A 109 -0.79 -9.40 -13.18
N GLU A 110 0.42 -9.11 -12.71
CA GLU A 110 1.66 -9.70 -13.24
C GLU A 110 2.78 -9.64 -12.21
N GLN A 111 3.89 -10.29 -12.53
CA GLN A 111 5.14 -10.14 -11.77
C GLN A 111 5.63 -8.71 -11.86
N GLN A 112 5.94 -8.14 -10.72
CA GLN A 112 6.35 -6.76 -10.57
C GLN A 112 7.46 -6.66 -9.54
N ASP A 113 8.40 -5.74 -9.78
CA ASP A 113 9.46 -5.43 -8.83
C ASP A 113 9.32 -3.99 -8.35
N LEU A 114 9.28 -3.82 -7.04
CA LEU A 114 9.21 -2.51 -6.40
C LEU A 114 10.51 -2.25 -5.63
N PHE A 115 11.22 -1.21 -6.01
CA PHE A 115 12.42 -0.74 -5.33
C PHE A 115 12.08 0.48 -4.50
N ILE A 116 12.46 0.48 -3.23
CA ILE A 116 12.18 1.54 -2.27
C ILE A 116 13.49 2.09 -1.75
N ASP A 117 13.67 3.40 -1.85
CA ASP A 117 14.88 4.08 -1.37
C ASP A 117 15.00 4.01 0.17
N LYS A 118 16.23 4.07 0.67
CA LYS A 118 16.53 3.94 2.10
C LYS A 118 15.83 4.96 3.00
N ASP A 119 15.61 6.15 2.50
CA ASP A 119 14.98 7.28 3.20
C ASP A 119 13.50 7.44 2.86
N CYS A 120 12.96 6.54 2.06
CA CYS A 120 11.56 6.58 1.66
C CYS A 120 10.65 6.33 2.87
N ARG A 121 9.75 7.29 3.09
CA ARG A 121 8.57 7.15 3.93
C ARG A 121 7.35 7.36 3.06
N LYS A 122 6.37 6.50 3.17
CA LYS A 122 5.19 6.59 2.32
C LYS A 122 3.89 6.32 3.07
N LEU A 123 2.84 6.97 2.63
CA LEU A 123 1.47 6.57 2.92
C LEU A 123 1.15 5.33 2.11
N GLN A 124 0.38 4.42 2.70
CA GLN A 124 -0.08 3.22 2.02
C GLN A 124 -1.54 2.94 2.35
N VAL A 125 -2.30 2.60 1.32
CA VAL A 125 -3.66 2.09 1.42
C VAL A 125 -3.69 0.74 0.74
N ALA A 126 -4.10 -0.29 1.48
CA ALA A 126 -4.31 -1.63 0.94
C ALA A 126 -5.82 -1.90 0.87
N ILE A 127 -6.33 -2.04 -0.33
CA ILE A 127 -7.76 -2.31 -0.60
C ILE A 127 -7.88 -3.74 -1.10
N PRO A 128 -8.58 -4.64 -0.40
CA PRO A 128 -8.79 -6.00 -0.89
C PRO A 128 -9.38 -6.00 -2.29
N GLU A 129 -8.83 -6.85 -3.14
CA GLU A 129 -9.25 -6.99 -4.55
C GLU A 129 -10.76 -7.18 -4.65
N HIS A 130 -11.30 -8.16 -3.92
CA HIS A 130 -12.74 -8.43 -3.89
C HIS A 130 -13.59 -7.22 -3.48
N SER A 131 -13.14 -6.42 -2.52
CA SER A 131 -13.88 -5.23 -2.05
C SER A 131 -13.99 -4.17 -3.14
N LEU A 132 -12.89 -3.91 -3.85
CA LEU A 132 -12.87 -2.92 -4.93
C LEU A 132 -13.69 -3.40 -6.13
N GLU A 133 -13.53 -4.66 -6.52
CA GLU A 133 -14.25 -5.27 -7.65
C GLU A 133 -15.75 -5.32 -7.40
N THR A 134 -16.18 -5.71 -6.19
CA THR A 134 -17.59 -5.71 -5.80
C THR A 134 -18.17 -4.30 -5.85
N THR A 135 -17.42 -3.31 -5.37
CA THR A 135 -17.86 -1.90 -5.41
C THR A 135 -18.06 -1.44 -6.86
N LEU A 136 -17.08 -1.71 -7.73
CA LEU A 136 -17.17 -1.33 -9.15
C LEU A 136 -18.31 -2.07 -9.87
N ALA A 137 -18.47 -3.37 -9.63
CA ALA A 137 -19.57 -4.15 -10.21
C ALA A 137 -20.93 -3.58 -9.80
N THR A 138 -21.07 -3.17 -8.54
CA THR A 138 -22.28 -2.52 -8.02
C THR A 138 -22.54 -1.17 -8.71
N MET A 139 -21.52 -0.34 -8.86
CA MET A 139 -21.62 0.95 -9.54
C MET A 139 -22.00 0.79 -11.02
N LEU A 140 -21.50 -0.24 -11.69
CA LEU A 140 -21.78 -0.54 -13.08
C LEU A 140 -23.10 -1.31 -13.28
N ASN A 141 -23.72 -1.76 -12.20
CA ASN A 141 -24.89 -2.65 -12.19
C ASN A 141 -24.71 -3.89 -13.08
N ARG A 142 -23.52 -4.46 -13.07
CA ARG A 142 -23.16 -5.69 -13.79
C ARG A 142 -21.92 -6.34 -13.19
N PRO A 143 -21.77 -7.69 -13.29
CA PRO A 143 -20.55 -8.36 -12.87
C PRO A 143 -19.36 -7.94 -13.74
N LEU A 144 -18.19 -7.89 -13.13
CA LEU A 144 -16.93 -7.72 -13.87
C LEU A 144 -16.58 -9.03 -14.56
N ARG A 145 -16.06 -8.92 -15.79
CA ARG A 145 -15.60 -10.07 -16.58
C ARG A 145 -14.11 -10.33 -16.41
N GLU A 146 -13.38 -9.31 -16.03
CA GLU A 146 -11.92 -9.31 -15.89
C GLU A 146 -11.53 -8.57 -14.60
N PRO A 147 -10.39 -8.91 -13.97
CA PRO A 147 -9.84 -8.16 -12.85
C PRO A 147 -9.57 -6.70 -13.22
N ILE A 148 -9.67 -5.82 -12.24
CA ILE A 148 -9.34 -4.42 -12.44
C ILE A 148 -7.81 -4.29 -12.51
N VAL A 149 -7.30 -3.71 -13.59
CA VAL A 149 -5.89 -3.37 -13.75
C VAL A 149 -5.78 -1.87 -13.95
N PHE A 150 -5.05 -1.21 -13.07
CA PHE A 150 -4.82 0.22 -13.13
C PHE A 150 -3.53 0.56 -13.88
N GLU A 151 -3.50 1.71 -14.52
CA GLU A 151 -2.23 2.36 -14.83
C GLU A 151 -1.53 2.69 -13.51
N PRO A 152 -0.24 2.34 -13.38
CA PRO A 152 0.42 2.38 -12.07
C PRO A 152 0.69 3.79 -11.54
N GLU A 153 0.76 4.81 -12.38
CA GLU A 153 1.04 6.18 -11.97
C GLU A 153 -0.20 6.91 -11.45
N MET A 154 -0.05 7.56 -10.31
CA MET A 154 -1.08 8.41 -9.71
C MET A 154 -0.52 9.82 -9.48
N HIS A 155 -0.69 10.71 -10.45
CA HIS A 155 -0.22 12.09 -10.31
C HIS A 155 -1.06 12.85 -9.27
N VAL A 156 -0.37 13.39 -8.26
CA VAL A 156 -0.97 14.14 -7.15
C VAL A 156 -1.01 15.61 -7.52
N ASN A 157 -1.99 16.00 -8.32
CA ASN A 157 -2.26 17.41 -8.59
C ASN A 157 -3.33 17.93 -7.62
N ALA A 158 -3.12 19.12 -7.05
CA ALA A 158 -4.02 19.69 -6.04
C ALA A 158 -5.45 19.91 -6.53
N GLU A 159 -5.66 20.07 -7.82
CA GLU A 159 -6.97 20.32 -8.45
C GLU A 159 -7.67 19.03 -8.90
N GLN A 160 -7.03 17.87 -8.77
CA GLN A 160 -7.59 16.58 -9.18
C GLN A 160 -8.15 15.79 -7.99
N LEU A 161 -9.10 14.89 -8.27
CA LEU A 161 -9.71 14.00 -7.28
C LEU A 161 -8.67 13.17 -6.51
N ILE A 162 -7.59 12.75 -7.17
CA ILE A 162 -6.49 11.99 -6.56
C ILE A 162 -5.80 12.83 -5.48
N GLY A 163 -5.53 14.11 -5.75
CA GLY A 163 -4.95 15.02 -4.76
C GLY A 163 -5.85 15.24 -3.55
N ALA A 164 -7.15 15.41 -3.77
CA ALA A 164 -8.15 15.52 -2.71
C ALA A 164 -8.21 14.25 -1.86
N TRP A 165 -8.19 13.08 -2.49
CA TRP A 165 -8.19 11.79 -1.80
C TRP A 165 -6.96 11.63 -0.88
N TRP A 166 -5.75 11.95 -1.35
CA TRP A 166 -4.55 11.91 -0.53
C TRP A 166 -4.58 12.89 0.64
N LYS A 167 -5.18 14.08 0.47
CA LYS A 167 -5.41 15.02 1.58
C LYS A 167 -6.29 14.40 2.67
N HIS A 168 -7.35 13.69 2.30
CA HIS A 168 -8.22 13.00 3.25
C HIS A 168 -7.50 11.87 3.98
N ILE A 169 -6.71 11.05 3.28
CA ILE A 169 -5.91 9.99 3.89
C ILE A 169 -4.92 10.56 4.92
N ARG A 170 -4.21 11.64 4.57
CA ARG A 170 -3.27 12.31 5.51
C ARG A 170 -3.99 12.86 6.74
N ALA A 171 -5.09 13.57 6.54
CA ALA A 171 -5.87 14.14 7.64
C ALA A 171 -6.39 13.05 8.56
N PHE A 172 -6.89 11.94 8.01
CA PHE A 172 -7.35 10.79 8.77
C PHE A 172 -6.25 10.20 9.67
N LEU A 173 -5.07 9.95 9.13
CA LEU A 173 -3.93 9.41 9.89
C LEU A 173 -3.45 10.38 10.98
N GLN A 174 -3.46 11.69 10.71
CA GLN A 174 -3.10 12.71 11.71
C GLN A 174 -4.09 12.78 12.87
N MET A 175 -5.39 12.72 12.61
CA MET A 175 -6.40 12.70 13.67
C MET A 175 -6.25 11.50 14.60
N LYS A 176 -5.87 10.35 14.06
CA LYS A 176 -5.76 9.11 14.82
C LYS A 176 -4.42 8.96 15.57
N SER A 177 -3.40 9.72 15.23
CA SER A 177 -2.11 9.72 15.96
C SER A 177 -2.16 10.50 17.28
N HIS A 178 -3.26 11.17 17.59
CA HIS A 178 -3.48 11.94 18.81
C HIS A 178 -4.31 11.19 19.88
N TYR A 179 -4.71 9.97 19.62
CA TYR A 179 -5.40 9.06 20.52
C TYR A 179 -4.58 7.79 20.74
#